data_5e4e1163613b37223d27c5171c2e6ca6
#
_entry.id   5e4e1163613b37223d27c5171c2e6ca6
#
_cell.length_a   1.000
_cell.length_b   1.000
_cell.length_c   1.000
_cell.angle_alpha   90.00
_cell.angle_beta   90.00
_cell.angle_gamma   90.00
#
_symmetry.space_group_name_H-M   'P 1'
#
loop_
_entity.id
_entity.type
_entity.pdbx_description
1 polymer ?
#
loop_
_entity_poly.entity_id
_entity_poly.type
_entity_poly.pdbx_seq_one_letter_code
_entity_poly.pdbx_strand_id
1 'polypeptide(L)'
;MADREDIRIQSNDGETPLKVVLWKPTGDIRAILQISHGMVEHIERYAEFATFMADKGILVVGSDHLGHGGSVTSEDKRGYFCENDPSEVVVDDLYKIGNTVRRDYPDIPYFILGHSMGSFIVRNYITKYGAGLSGAIICGSGDIPNGAAKCGLFLIKFLELFKGGKGHSKIIDGMTIGNNDKYFKDSEYKSWLSKNQSNVEAYKADPNCGFFFTLNGYQTLMESIIKNNDDARRARTPKDLPLFIISGADCCLGEFGKGLRKIYDKYKVLGMKDIAWKLYENDRHEILNETDRDVVYNDILAWINKKTER
;
A
#
# COMPACT_ATOMS: atom_id res chain seq x y z
N MET A 1 -2.29 21.38 15.53
CA MET A 1 -1.45 20.74 14.47
C MET A 1 -0.89 19.45 15.05
N ALA A 2 -0.93 18.38 14.28
CA ALA A 2 -0.36 17.11 14.71
C ALA A 2 1.11 17.24 15.06
N ASP A 3 1.55 16.60 16.14
CA ASP A 3 2.96 16.46 16.45
C ASP A 3 3.57 15.36 15.59
N ARG A 4 4.77 15.60 15.02
CA ARG A 4 5.43 14.68 14.14
C ARG A 4 6.71 14.12 14.77
N GLU A 5 6.87 12.81 14.70
CA GLU A 5 8.08 12.12 15.15
C GLU A 5 8.61 11.19 14.05
N ASP A 6 9.91 11.32 13.78
CA ASP A 6 10.61 10.44 12.84
C ASP A 6 11.51 9.48 13.65
N ILE A 7 11.33 8.17 13.44
CA ILE A 7 12.12 7.14 14.12
C ILE A 7 12.72 6.16 13.12
N ARG A 8 13.65 5.34 13.59
CA ARG A 8 14.22 4.23 12.82
C ARG A 8 13.90 2.90 13.48
N ILE A 9 13.41 1.95 12.67
CA ILE A 9 13.14 0.58 13.13
C ILE A 9 13.89 -0.37 12.21
N GLN A 10 14.69 -1.27 12.79
CA GLN A 10 15.46 -2.26 12.04
C GLN A 10 14.52 -3.20 11.27
N SER A 11 14.67 -3.29 9.95
CA SER A 11 13.97 -4.24 9.11
C SER A 11 14.26 -5.69 9.49
N ASN A 12 13.38 -6.60 9.09
CA ASN A 12 13.60 -8.04 9.19
C ASN A 12 14.57 -8.57 8.12
N ASP A 13 15.07 -7.72 7.20
CA ASP A 13 16.22 -8.03 6.35
C ASP A 13 17.55 -8.14 7.15
N GLY A 14 17.55 -7.65 8.40
CA GLY A 14 18.70 -7.65 9.31
C GLY A 14 19.68 -6.49 9.12
N GLU A 15 19.55 -5.71 8.04
CA GLU A 15 20.53 -4.69 7.64
C GLU A 15 19.95 -3.25 7.64
N THR A 16 18.71 -3.08 7.19
CA THR A 16 18.17 -1.76 6.83
C THR A 16 17.42 -1.11 7.99
N PRO A 17 17.81 0.10 8.42
CA PRO A 17 17.02 0.92 9.35
C PRO A 17 15.89 1.62 8.58
N LEU A 18 14.68 1.09 8.65
CA LEU A 18 13.50 1.67 8.02
C LEU A 18 13.19 3.05 8.59
N LYS A 19 12.92 4.03 7.73
CA LYS A 19 12.33 5.30 8.14
C LYS A 19 10.87 5.08 8.50
N VAL A 20 10.49 5.49 9.71
CA VAL A 20 9.12 5.43 10.21
C VAL A 20 8.73 6.83 10.68
N VAL A 21 7.55 7.27 10.29
CA VAL A 21 6.99 8.58 10.66
C VAL A 21 5.71 8.37 11.44
N LEU A 22 5.57 9.08 12.55
CA LEU A 22 4.37 9.15 13.35
C LEU A 22 3.78 10.56 13.27
N TRP A 23 2.49 10.67 12.98
CA TRP A 23 1.69 11.89 13.11
C TRP A 23 0.79 11.71 14.32
N LYS A 24 1.13 12.37 15.42
CA LYS A 24 0.47 12.20 16.72
C LYS A 24 -0.60 13.27 16.93
N PRO A 25 -1.81 12.88 17.39
CA PRO A 25 -2.79 13.84 17.89
C PRO A 25 -2.23 14.69 19.03
N THR A 26 -2.66 15.94 19.15
CA THR A 26 -2.35 16.80 20.32
C THR A 26 -3.24 16.48 21.53
N GLY A 27 -4.24 15.64 21.39
CA GLY A 27 -5.17 15.19 22.44
C GLY A 27 -5.21 13.66 22.52
N ASP A 28 -6.32 13.14 23.01
CA ASP A 28 -6.53 11.70 23.19
C ASP A 28 -6.43 10.93 21.87
N ILE A 29 -5.74 9.79 21.92
CA ILE A 29 -5.62 8.86 20.79
C ILE A 29 -6.78 7.88 20.83
N ARG A 30 -7.67 7.94 19.83
CA ARG A 30 -8.86 7.10 19.73
C ARG A 30 -8.66 5.85 18.88
N ALA A 31 -7.72 5.91 17.95
CA ALA A 31 -7.32 4.78 17.10
C ALA A 31 -5.92 5.01 16.55
N ILE A 32 -5.30 3.94 16.07
CA ILE A 32 -4.03 3.98 15.33
C ILE A 32 -4.31 3.52 13.91
N LEU A 33 -3.77 4.24 12.91
CA LEU A 33 -3.83 3.87 11.49
C LEU A 33 -2.40 3.71 10.95
N GLN A 34 -2.04 2.49 10.58
CA GLN A 34 -0.78 2.23 9.88
C GLN A 34 -0.97 2.32 8.37
N ILE A 35 -0.05 2.98 7.66
CA ILE A 35 -0.06 3.14 6.21
C ILE A 35 1.07 2.33 5.57
N SER A 36 0.73 1.54 4.54
CA SER A 36 1.64 0.87 3.62
C SER A 36 1.50 1.52 2.25
N HIS A 37 2.53 2.26 1.83
CA HIS A 37 2.53 3.03 0.59
C HIS A 37 2.68 2.17 -0.67
N GLY A 38 2.50 2.76 -1.84
CA GLY A 38 2.57 2.13 -3.14
C GLY A 38 4.00 1.92 -3.68
N MET A 39 4.08 1.40 -4.90
CA MET A 39 5.35 1.18 -5.60
C MET A 39 5.95 2.52 -6.05
N VAL A 40 7.27 2.65 -5.96
CA VAL A 40 8.07 3.80 -6.42
C VAL A 40 7.54 5.16 -5.95
N GLU A 41 7.12 5.19 -4.68
CA GLU A 41 6.73 6.36 -3.92
C GLU A 41 7.25 6.25 -2.48
N HIS A 42 6.83 7.11 -1.56
CA HIS A 42 7.27 7.09 -0.17
C HIS A 42 6.21 7.66 0.77
N ILE A 43 6.40 7.46 2.07
CA ILE A 43 5.39 7.75 3.10
C ILE A 43 5.04 9.25 3.23
N GLU A 44 5.94 10.17 2.89
CA GLU A 44 5.67 11.61 3.00
C GLU A 44 4.55 12.08 2.07
N ARG A 45 4.23 11.33 1.02
CA ARG A 45 3.11 11.64 0.13
C ARG A 45 1.75 11.51 0.81
N TYR A 46 1.73 10.87 1.97
CA TYR A 46 0.53 10.71 2.80
C TYR A 46 0.45 11.73 3.94
N ALA A 47 1.38 12.69 4.02
CA ALA A 47 1.48 13.63 5.14
C ALA A 47 0.22 14.48 5.33
N GLU A 48 -0.43 14.91 4.25
CA GLU A 48 -1.69 15.69 4.31
C GLU A 48 -2.82 14.84 4.91
N PHE A 49 -3.02 13.63 4.39
CA PHE A 49 -3.99 12.67 4.93
C PHE A 49 -3.69 12.31 6.39
N ALA A 50 -2.42 12.03 6.70
CA ALA A 50 -2.00 11.66 8.05
C ALA A 50 -2.23 12.80 9.06
N THR A 51 -1.95 14.05 8.66
CA THR A 51 -2.21 15.23 9.48
C THR A 51 -3.70 15.42 9.71
N PHE A 52 -4.52 15.30 8.67
CA PHE A 52 -5.99 15.34 8.79
C PHE A 52 -6.50 14.29 9.80
N MET A 53 -6.02 13.06 9.72
CA MET A 53 -6.42 11.98 10.63
C MET A 53 -5.94 12.25 12.06
N ALA A 54 -4.72 12.76 12.23
CA ALA A 54 -4.18 13.10 13.54
C ALA A 54 -4.95 14.26 14.21
N ASP A 55 -5.34 15.29 13.47
CA ASP A 55 -6.21 16.37 13.97
C ASP A 55 -7.61 15.85 14.41
N LYS A 56 -7.98 14.64 14.01
CA LYS A 56 -9.21 13.94 14.42
C LYS A 56 -9.00 12.87 15.49
N GLY A 57 -7.84 12.85 16.15
CA GLY A 57 -7.54 11.92 17.24
C GLY A 57 -7.10 10.52 16.77
N ILE A 58 -6.68 10.37 15.52
CA ILE A 58 -6.13 9.11 15.00
C ILE A 58 -4.61 9.24 14.89
N LEU A 59 -3.86 8.48 15.70
CA LEU A 59 -2.42 8.38 15.52
C LEU A 59 -2.12 7.67 14.21
N VAL A 60 -1.41 8.34 13.29
CA VAL A 60 -1.00 7.72 12.03
C VAL A 60 0.46 7.32 12.10
N VAL A 61 0.76 6.09 11.70
CA VAL A 61 2.11 5.59 11.55
C VAL A 61 2.31 5.11 10.12
N GLY A 62 3.43 5.48 9.52
CA GLY A 62 3.79 4.98 8.20
C GLY A 62 5.29 4.82 8.08
N SER A 63 5.73 3.97 7.15
CA SER A 63 7.14 3.74 6.92
C SER A 63 7.45 3.76 5.44
N ASP A 64 8.66 4.18 5.11
CA ASP A 64 9.21 3.87 3.79
C ASP A 64 9.58 2.39 3.75
N HIS A 65 9.07 1.65 2.77
CA HIS A 65 9.45 0.25 2.56
C HIS A 65 10.94 0.13 2.21
N LEU A 66 11.50 -1.08 2.32
CA LEU A 66 12.83 -1.38 1.78
C LEU A 66 12.96 -0.86 0.35
N GLY A 67 14.08 -0.22 0.05
CA GLY A 67 14.34 0.34 -1.28
C GLY A 67 13.56 1.60 -1.63
N HIS A 68 12.83 2.21 -0.69
CA HIS A 68 12.01 3.41 -0.92
C HIS A 68 12.38 4.55 0.03
N GLY A 69 12.21 5.77 -0.46
CA GLY A 69 12.33 6.99 0.33
C GLY A 69 13.54 7.03 1.25
N GLY A 70 13.32 7.37 2.52
CA GLY A 70 14.37 7.44 3.54
C GLY A 70 14.88 6.10 4.07
N SER A 71 14.34 4.97 3.62
CA SER A 71 14.84 3.62 3.91
C SER A 71 15.89 3.15 2.90
N VAL A 72 16.18 3.93 1.85
CA VAL A 72 17.27 3.68 0.92
C VAL A 72 18.61 3.97 1.60
N THR A 73 19.45 2.95 1.79
CA THR A 73 20.76 3.07 2.45
C THR A 73 21.89 3.39 1.47
N SER A 74 21.70 3.09 0.18
CA SER A 74 22.61 3.41 -0.92
C SER A 74 21.84 3.41 -2.23
N GLU A 75 22.30 4.15 -3.25
CA GLU A 75 21.58 4.32 -4.51
C GLU A 75 21.36 2.99 -5.26
N ASP A 76 22.28 2.05 -5.14
CA ASP A 76 22.16 0.71 -5.72
C ASP A 76 21.10 -0.19 -5.02
N LYS A 77 20.59 0.25 -3.88
CA LYS A 77 19.47 -0.38 -3.16
C LYS A 77 18.12 0.30 -3.45
N ARG A 78 18.07 1.37 -4.25
CA ARG A 78 16.79 2.02 -4.62
C ARG A 78 15.94 1.05 -5.44
N GLY A 79 14.72 0.77 -4.97
CA GLY A 79 13.79 -0.18 -5.57
C GLY A 79 14.16 -1.66 -5.36
N TYR A 80 15.13 -1.95 -4.49
CA TYR A 80 15.52 -3.30 -4.08
C TYR A 80 15.03 -3.56 -2.65
N PHE A 81 14.36 -4.66 -2.41
CA PHE A 81 13.90 -5.03 -1.07
C PHE A 81 14.98 -5.80 -0.32
N CYS A 82 15.09 -7.10 -0.54
CA CYS A 82 16.13 -7.94 0.06
C CYS A 82 16.32 -9.23 -0.76
N GLU A 83 17.36 -10.00 -0.43
CA GLU A 83 17.71 -11.20 -1.17
C GLU A 83 16.72 -12.35 -0.92
N ASN A 84 16.39 -12.58 0.34
CA ASN A 84 15.58 -13.72 0.76
C ASN A 84 14.15 -13.31 1.11
N ASP A 85 13.17 -14.00 0.52
CA ASP A 85 11.73 -13.85 0.79
C ASP A 85 11.21 -12.40 0.88
N PRO A 86 11.57 -11.51 -0.09
CA PRO A 86 11.30 -10.08 0.03
C PRO A 86 9.82 -9.76 0.26
N SER A 87 8.91 -10.56 -0.28
CA SER A 87 7.47 -10.39 -0.10
C SER A 87 6.95 -10.82 1.28
N GLU A 88 7.69 -11.66 2.04
CA GLU A 88 7.39 -11.93 3.45
C GLU A 88 8.05 -10.89 4.35
N VAL A 89 9.30 -10.53 4.07
CA VAL A 89 10.05 -9.53 4.86
C VAL A 89 9.27 -8.21 4.95
N VAL A 90 8.72 -7.70 3.85
CA VAL A 90 7.96 -6.44 3.87
C VAL A 90 6.67 -6.55 4.69
N VAL A 91 6.02 -7.71 4.73
CA VAL A 91 4.86 -7.96 5.58
C VAL A 91 5.27 -8.01 7.06
N ASP A 92 6.38 -8.68 7.37
CA ASP A 92 6.90 -8.81 8.73
C ASP A 92 7.45 -7.47 9.25
N ASP A 93 7.98 -6.61 8.37
CA ASP A 93 8.37 -5.23 8.70
C ASP A 93 7.17 -4.39 9.13
N LEU A 94 6.07 -4.44 8.41
CA LEU A 94 4.84 -3.76 8.83
C LEU A 94 4.37 -4.27 10.19
N TYR A 95 4.41 -5.57 10.43
CA TYR A 95 4.03 -6.15 11.72
C TYR A 95 4.95 -5.68 12.86
N LYS A 96 6.26 -5.66 12.63
CA LYS A 96 7.25 -5.19 13.59
C LYS A 96 7.06 -3.72 13.94
N ILE A 97 6.83 -2.87 12.94
CA ILE A 97 6.53 -1.44 13.13
C ILE A 97 5.25 -1.28 13.95
N GLY A 98 4.17 -1.96 13.55
CA GLY A 98 2.91 -1.92 14.27
C GLY A 98 3.03 -2.35 15.72
N ASN A 99 3.74 -3.43 16.00
CA ASN A 99 3.97 -3.91 17.35
C ASN A 99 4.84 -2.95 18.17
N THR A 100 5.80 -2.26 17.56
CA THR A 100 6.62 -1.27 18.25
C THR A 100 5.75 -0.11 18.73
N VAL A 101 4.88 0.41 17.87
CA VAL A 101 3.96 1.49 18.24
C VAL A 101 2.91 1.02 19.27
N ARG A 102 2.35 -0.17 19.09
CA ARG A 102 1.31 -0.71 20.00
C ARG A 102 1.79 -0.97 21.43
N ARG A 103 3.10 -1.12 21.66
CA ARG A 103 3.63 -1.25 23.03
C ARG A 103 3.31 -0.03 23.90
N ASP A 104 3.32 1.15 23.29
CA ASP A 104 3.01 2.41 23.98
C ASP A 104 1.50 2.65 24.09
N TYR A 105 0.70 1.95 23.27
CA TYR A 105 -0.76 2.12 23.15
C TYR A 105 -1.48 0.76 23.06
N PRO A 106 -1.38 -0.11 24.06
CA PRO A 106 -1.82 -1.52 23.97
C PRO A 106 -3.33 -1.69 23.78
N ASP A 107 -4.14 -0.77 24.30
CA ASP A 107 -5.61 -0.86 24.30
C ASP A 107 -6.26 -0.04 23.18
N ILE A 108 -5.45 0.66 22.39
CA ILE A 108 -5.97 1.50 21.31
C ILE A 108 -6.28 0.65 20.06
N PRO A 109 -7.49 0.78 19.49
CA PRO A 109 -7.87 0.09 18.25
C PRO A 109 -6.89 0.35 17.12
N TYR A 110 -6.45 -0.72 16.43
CA TYR A 110 -5.40 -0.65 15.43
C TYR A 110 -5.92 -1.02 14.04
N PHE A 111 -5.74 -0.09 13.09
CA PHE A 111 -6.14 -0.23 11.69
C PHE A 111 -4.92 -0.21 10.78
N ILE A 112 -5.06 -0.82 9.60
CA ILE A 112 -4.03 -0.75 8.55
C ILE A 112 -4.65 -0.34 7.22
N LEU A 113 -3.96 0.54 6.48
CA LEU A 113 -4.30 0.96 5.13
C LEU A 113 -3.16 0.59 4.19
N GLY A 114 -3.48 -0.06 3.07
CA GLY A 114 -2.52 -0.30 2.00
C GLY A 114 -3.00 0.32 0.69
N HIS A 115 -2.12 1.11 0.06
CA HIS A 115 -2.39 1.70 -1.24
C HIS A 115 -1.57 1.02 -2.35
N SER A 116 -2.20 0.72 -3.47
CA SER A 116 -1.52 0.16 -4.65
C SER A 116 -0.70 -1.11 -4.30
N MET A 117 0.62 -1.12 -4.50
CA MET A 117 1.50 -2.20 -4.03
C MET A 117 1.28 -2.49 -2.54
N GLY A 118 1.17 -1.45 -1.71
CA GLY A 118 0.87 -1.59 -0.28
C GLY A 118 -0.44 -2.33 -0.01
N SER A 119 -1.42 -2.24 -0.91
CA SER A 119 -2.68 -2.99 -0.80
C SER A 119 -2.49 -4.50 -0.98
N PHE A 120 -1.57 -4.93 -1.84
CA PHE A 120 -1.20 -6.35 -1.96
C PHE A 120 -0.44 -6.82 -0.73
N ILE A 121 0.44 -5.98 -0.16
CA ILE A 121 1.17 -6.28 1.07
C ILE A 121 0.19 -6.41 2.25
N VAL A 122 -0.76 -5.47 2.40
CA VAL A 122 -1.78 -5.51 3.47
C VAL A 122 -2.71 -6.71 3.32
N ARG A 123 -3.08 -7.09 2.10
CA ARG A 123 -3.87 -8.33 1.87
C ARG A 123 -3.11 -9.59 2.31
N ASN A 124 -1.78 -9.64 2.18
CA ASN A 124 -0.95 -10.71 2.75
C ASN A 124 -0.82 -10.57 4.27
N TYR A 125 -0.65 -9.35 4.78
CA TYR A 125 -0.57 -9.06 6.20
C TYR A 125 -1.78 -9.60 6.97
N ILE A 126 -3.01 -9.34 6.50
CA ILE A 126 -4.23 -9.78 7.18
C ILE A 126 -4.42 -11.29 7.21
N THR A 127 -3.74 -12.06 6.33
CA THR A 127 -3.75 -13.52 6.38
C THR A 127 -2.85 -14.08 7.48
N LYS A 128 -1.87 -13.29 7.93
CA LYS A 128 -0.85 -13.71 8.92
C LYS A 128 -1.09 -13.04 10.28
N TYR A 129 -1.44 -11.78 10.28
CA TYR A 129 -1.52 -10.93 11.46
C TYR A 129 -2.88 -10.23 11.66
N GLY A 130 -3.88 -10.59 10.87
CA GLY A 130 -5.19 -9.92 10.86
C GLY A 130 -5.95 -10.01 12.20
N ALA A 131 -5.71 -11.04 13.02
CA ALA A 131 -6.37 -11.20 14.32
C ALA A 131 -6.06 -10.05 15.32
N GLY A 132 -4.95 -9.32 15.12
CA GLY A 132 -4.57 -8.18 15.94
C GLY A 132 -5.12 -6.83 15.47
N LEU A 133 -5.94 -6.80 14.42
CA LEU A 133 -6.46 -5.58 13.81
C LEU A 133 -7.92 -5.33 14.16
N SER A 134 -8.28 -4.05 14.31
CA SER A 134 -9.67 -3.58 14.40
C SER A 134 -10.29 -3.35 13.01
N GLY A 135 -9.48 -3.31 11.95
CA GLY A 135 -9.93 -3.23 10.56
C GLY A 135 -8.80 -3.03 9.58
N ALA A 136 -9.06 -3.30 8.29
CA ALA A 136 -8.12 -3.07 7.20
C ALA A 136 -8.77 -2.35 6.02
N ILE A 137 -8.01 -1.42 5.41
CA ILE A 137 -8.43 -0.61 4.27
C ILE A 137 -7.56 -0.99 3.07
N ILE A 138 -8.20 -1.44 2.01
CA ILE A 138 -7.57 -1.84 0.75
C ILE A 138 -7.86 -0.75 -0.28
N CYS A 139 -6.86 0.07 -0.59
CA CYS A 139 -6.99 1.26 -1.43
C CYS A 139 -6.27 1.09 -2.76
N GLY A 140 -6.92 1.43 -3.88
CA GLY A 140 -6.32 1.43 -5.21
C GLY A 140 -5.76 0.06 -5.65
N SER A 141 -6.43 -1.03 -5.24
CA SER A 141 -5.99 -2.40 -5.51
C SER A 141 -6.54 -2.95 -6.82
N GLY A 142 -5.90 -4.01 -7.34
CA GLY A 142 -6.34 -4.75 -8.51
C GLY A 142 -6.48 -6.25 -8.25
N ASP A 143 -7.21 -6.94 -9.13
CA ASP A 143 -7.32 -8.41 -9.14
C ASP A 143 -6.55 -8.98 -10.33
N ILE A 144 -5.24 -9.08 -10.21
CA ILE A 144 -4.35 -9.56 -11.27
C ILE A 144 -4.44 -11.09 -11.35
N PRO A 145 -4.72 -11.67 -12.54
CA PRO A 145 -4.83 -13.12 -12.70
C PRO A 145 -3.54 -13.85 -12.30
N ASN A 146 -3.69 -14.97 -11.59
CA ASN A 146 -2.55 -15.76 -11.09
C ASN A 146 -1.61 -16.23 -12.20
N GLY A 147 -2.15 -16.59 -13.38
CA GLY A 147 -1.35 -16.96 -14.55
C GLY A 147 -0.46 -15.83 -15.04
N ALA A 148 -0.98 -14.61 -15.11
CA ALA A 148 -0.22 -13.42 -15.51
C ALA A 148 0.91 -13.11 -14.50
N ALA A 149 0.60 -13.16 -13.19
CA ALA A 149 1.59 -12.92 -12.15
C ALA A 149 2.70 -13.99 -12.15
N LYS A 150 2.37 -15.27 -12.33
CA LYS A 150 3.35 -16.35 -12.43
C LYS A 150 4.23 -16.23 -13.67
N CYS A 151 3.64 -15.87 -14.82
CA CYS A 151 4.39 -15.62 -16.04
C CYS A 151 5.37 -14.44 -15.88
N GLY A 152 4.89 -13.35 -15.28
CA GLY A 152 5.73 -12.19 -14.92
C GLY A 152 6.89 -12.59 -14.01
N LEU A 153 6.61 -13.34 -12.94
CA LEU A 153 7.63 -13.82 -12.01
C LEU A 153 8.68 -14.72 -12.71
N PHE A 154 8.23 -15.62 -13.57
CA PHE A 154 9.15 -16.48 -14.34
C PHE A 154 10.09 -15.64 -15.21
N LEU A 155 9.56 -14.64 -15.92
CA LEU A 155 10.38 -13.76 -16.76
C LEU A 155 11.36 -12.91 -15.92
N ILE A 156 10.91 -12.41 -14.76
CA ILE A 156 11.77 -11.69 -13.82
C ILE A 156 12.92 -12.58 -13.37
N LYS A 157 12.64 -13.79 -12.89
CA LYS A 157 13.65 -14.75 -12.44
C LYS A 157 14.63 -15.12 -13.56
N PHE A 158 14.16 -15.28 -14.78
CA PHE A 158 15.02 -15.51 -15.93
C PHE A 158 15.98 -14.33 -16.18
N LEU A 159 15.48 -13.10 -16.10
CA LEU A 159 16.32 -11.90 -16.28
C LEU A 159 17.31 -11.70 -15.12
N GLU A 160 16.94 -12.10 -13.91
CA GLU A 160 17.84 -12.05 -12.75
C GLU A 160 19.07 -12.92 -12.90
N LEU A 161 19.02 -14.04 -13.64
CA LEU A 161 20.20 -14.87 -13.93
C LEU A 161 21.31 -14.11 -14.66
N PHE A 162 20.95 -13.08 -15.45
CA PHE A 162 21.90 -12.30 -16.24
C PHE A 162 22.20 -10.92 -15.67
N LYS A 163 21.26 -10.33 -14.92
CA LYS A 163 21.35 -8.95 -14.46
C LYS A 163 21.43 -8.82 -12.92
N GLY A 164 21.20 -9.91 -12.20
CA GLY A 164 21.02 -9.89 -10.75
C GLY A 164 19.73 -9.20 -10.32
N GLY A 165 19.36 -9.36 -9.05
CA GLY A 165 18.12 -8.78 -8.49
C GLY A 165 18.08 -7.25 -8.50
N LYS A 166 19.24 -6.57 -8.45
CA LYS A 166 19.36 -5.11 -8.58
C LYS A 166 19.26 -4.61 -10.02
N GLY A 167 19.25 -5.51 -11.02
CA GLY A 167 19.11 -5.17 -12.42
C GLY A 167 17.74 -4.57 -12.74
N HIS A 168 17.64 -3.85 -13.86
CA HIS A 168 16.42 -3.20 -14.34
C HIS A 168 15.98 -3.76 -15.68
N SER A 169 14.66 -3.72 -15.97
CA SER A 169 14.10 -4.16 -17.24
C SER A 169 12.94 -3.28 -17.70
N LYS A 170 13.14 -2.55 -18.81
CA LYS A 170 12.08 -1.77 -19.47
C LYS A 170 10.90 -2.63 -19.92
N ILE A 171 11.13 -3.92 -20.23
CA ILE A 171 10.07 -4.85 -20.62
C ILE A 171 9.14 -5.11 -19.43
N ILE A 172 9.71 -5.43 -18.25
CA ILE A 172 8.93 -5.67 -17.04
C ILE A 172 8.19 -4.40 -16.63
N ASP A 173 8.86 -3.24 -16.65
CA ASP A 173 8.25 -1.94 -16.34
C ASP A 173 7.02 -1.67 -17.24
N GLY A 174 7.20 -1.82 -18.57
CA GLY A 174 6.10 -1.63 -19.52
C GLY A 174 4.95 -2.62 -19.38
N MET A 175 5.20 -3.83 -18.89
CA MET A 175 4.17 -4.84 -18.61
C MET A 175 3.38 -4.54 -17.30
N THR A 176 3.94 -3.74 -16.41
CA THR A 176 3.35 -3.41 -15.09
C THR A 176 2.67 -2.04 -15.08
N ILE A 177 3.43 -0.97 -14.93
CA ILE A 177 2.89 0.39 -14.79
C ILE A 177 3.31 1.35 -15.90
N GLY A 178 4.38 1.03 -16.64
CA GLY A 178 4.98 1.96 -17.60
C GLY A 178 4.10 2.36 -18.79
N ASN A 179 3.03 1.62 -19.05
CA ASN A 179 2.10 1.86 -20.16
C ASN A 179 0.68 2.26 -19.74
N ASN A 180 0.46 2.64 -18.48
CA ASN A 180 -0.88 2.93 -17.96
C ASN A 180 -1.49 4.22 -18.55
N ASP A 181 -0.66 5.17 -18.98
CA ASP A 181 -1.12 6.41 -19.64
C ASP A 181 -1.89 6.15 -20.95
N LYS A 182 -1.73 4.97 -21.56
CA LYS A 182 -2.50 4.56 -22.75
C LYS A 182 -4.02 4.62 -22.57
N TYR A 183 -4.50 4.55 -21.33
CA TYR A 183 -5.93 4.62 -21.01
C TYR A 183 -6.46 6.06 -20.97
N PHE A 184 -5.56 7.06 -20.99
CA PHE A 184 -5.88 8.48 -20.83
C PHE A 184 -5.26 9.26 -21.99
N LYS A 185 -5.82 9.08 -23.20
CA LYS A 185 -5.22 9.53 -24.49
C LYS A 185 -5.01 11.05 -24.61
N ASP A 186 -5.80 11.86 -23.92
CA ASP A 186 -5.75 13.31 -23.95
C ASP A 186 -4.99 13.89 -22.77
N SER A 187 -4.23 13.08 -22.06
CA SER A 187 -3.57 13.45 -20.81
C SER A 187 -2.06 13.30 -20.87
N GLU A 188 -1.38 14.06 -20.04
CA GLU A 188 0.08 14.06 -19.93
C GLU A 188 0.63 12.77 -19.28
N TYR A 189 1.95 12.59 -19.37
CA TYR A 189 2.68 11.50 -18.72
C TYR A 189 2.38 11.41 -17.24
N LYS A 190 2.10 10.19 -16.75
CA LYS A 190 1.69 9.83 -15.37
C LYS A 190 0.30 10.30 -14.97
N SER A 191 -0.52 10.73 -15.90
CA SER A 191 -1.91 11.14 -15.62
C SER A 191 -2.79 10.01 -15.09
N TRP A 192 -2.44 8.74 -15.32
CA TRP A 192 -3.15 7.60 -14.74
C TRP A 192 -3.15 7.59 -13.20
N LEU A 193 -2.20 8.31 -12.57
CA LEU A 193 -2.11 8.42 -11.11
C LEU A 193 -3.28 9.21 -10.54
N SER A 194 -3.56 10.39 -11.11
CA SER A 194 -4.54 11.32 -10.57
C SER A 194 -5.06 12.29 -11.64
N LYS A 195 -6.30 12.76 -11.50
CA LYS A 195 -6.82 13.91 -12.26
C LYS A 195 -6.30 15.25 -11.71
N ASN A 196 -5.78 15.25 -10.48
CA ASN A 196 -5.16 16.41 -9.84
C ASN A 196 -3.77 16.66 -10.44
N GLN A 197 -3.69 17.63 -11.35
CA GLN A 197 -2.45 17.97 -12.06
C GLN A 197 -1.32 18.34 -11.11
N SER A 198 -1.62 19.11 -10.04
CA SER A 198 -0.60 19.47 -9.04
C SER A 198 0.01 18.25 -8.34
N ASN A 199 -0.79 17.20 -8.07
CA ASN A 199 -0.29 15.94 -7.53
C ASN A 199 0.62 15.22 -8.53
N VAL A 200 0.23 15.17 -9.81
CA VAL A 200 1.05 14.55 -10.87
C VAL A 200 2.38 15.28 -11.04
N GLU A 201 2.38 16.60 -11.01
CA GLU A 201 3.59 17.42 -11.10
C GLU A 201 4.50 17.22 -9.88
N ALA A 202 3.93 17.22 -8.68
CA ALA A 202 4.67 16.92 -7.45
C ALA A 202 5.32 15.54 -7.50
N TYR A 203 4.58 14.50 -7.97
CA TYR A 203 5.13 13.16 -8.16
C TYR A 203 6.30 13.14 -9.16
N LYS A 204 6.19 13.86 -10.29
CA LYS A 204 7.24 13.93 -11.31
C LYS A 204 8.49 14.67 -10.81
N ALA A 205 8.31 15.68 -9.96
CA ALA A 205 9.38 16.50 -9.42
C ALA A 205 10.14 15.83 -8.25
N ASP A 206 9.54 14.84 -7.60
CA ASP A 206 10.13 14.19 -6.43
C ASP A 206 11.12 13.08 -6.85
N PRO A 207 12.42 13.19 -6.49
CA PRO A 207 13.42 12.20 -6.84
C PRO A 207 13.20 10.84 -6.16
N ASN A 208 12.34 10.78 -5.12
CA ASN A 208 11.95 9.54 -4.45
C ASN A 208 10.70 8.90 -5.06
N CYS A 209 10.16 9.48 -6.14
CA CYS A 209 9.00 8.97 -6.86
C CYS A 209 9.36 8.59 -8.31
N GLY A 210 8.64 7.61 -8.85
CA GLY A 210 8.74 7.27 -10.27
C GLY A 210 10.11 6.73 -10.72
N PHE A 211 10.98 6.34 -9.82
CA PHE A 211 12.26 5.75 -10.14
C PHE A 211 12.11 4.37 -10.79
N PHE A 212 13.15 3.92 -11.50
CA PHE A 212 13.08 2.65 -12.22
C PHE A 212 13.23 1.48 -11.25
N PHE A 213 12.18 0.68 -11.12
CA PHE A 213 12.14 -0.43 -10.15
C PHE A 213 13.10 -1.56 -10.52
N THR A 214 13.70 -2.21 -9.53
CA THR A 214 14.61 -3.34 -9.77
C THR A 214 13.85 -4.62 -10.11
N LEU A 215 14.53 -5.63 -10.63
CA LEU A 215 13.94 -6.96 -10.85
C LEU A 215 13.45 -7.56 -9.53
N ASN A 216 14.21 -7.41 -8.42
CA ASN A 216 13.79 -7.84 -7.10
C ASN A 216 12.55 -7.08 -6.60
N GLY A 217 12.43 -5.79 -6.89
CA GLY A 217 11.21 -5.03 -6.57
C GLY A 217 9.99 -5.58 -7.30
N TYR A 218 10.12 -5.87 -8.60
CA TYR A 218 9.04 -6.52 -9.36
C TYR A 218 8.78 -7.96 -8.91
N GLN A 219 9.81 -8.72 -8.53
CA GLN A 219 9.65 -10.03 -7.90
C GLN A 219 8.78 -9.93 -6.66
N THR A 220 9.11 -9.00 -5.74
CA THR A 220 8.35 -8.76 -4.51
C THR A 220 6.87 -8.49 -4.78
N LEU A 221 6.59 -7.66 -5.80
CA LEU A 221 5.22 -7.36 -6.23
C LEU A 221 4.50 -8.62 -6.77
N MET A 222 5.14 -9.36 -7.70
CA MET A 222 4.53 -10.55 -8.31
C MET A 222 4.29 -11.65 -7.27
N GLU A 223 5.24 -11.89 -6.36
CA GLU A 223 5.06 -12.83 -5.25
C GLU A 223 3.91 -12.42 -4.33
N SER A 224 3.80 -11.13 -3.99
CA SER A 224 2.68 -10.62 -3.19
C SER A 224 1.33 -10.85 -3.87
N ILE A 225 1.25 -10.68 -5.19
CA ILE A 225 0.04 -10.93 -5.98
C ILE A 225 -0.29 -12.43 -6.01
N ILE A 226 0.71 -13.30 -6.25
CA ILE A 226 0.53 -14.75 -6.27
C ILE A 226 0.02 -15.26 -4.91
N LYS A 227 0.59 -14.76 -3.82
CA LYS A 227 0.17 -15.08 -2.45
C LYS A 227 -1.28 -14.62 -2.18
N ASN A 228 -1.68 -13.45 -2.68
CA ASN A 228 -3.07 -12.97 -2.58
C ASN A 228 -4.07 -13.82 -3.37
N ASN A 229 -3.60 -14.51 -4.42
CA ASN A 229 -4.42 -15.41 -5.22
C ASN A 229 -4.45 -16.84 -4.68
N ASP A 230 -3.71 -17.13 -3.62
CA ASP A 230 -3.75 -18.42 -2.93
C ASP A 230 -4.96 -18.48 -1.99
N ASP A 231 -5.94 -19.33 -2.34
CA ASP A 231 -7.18 -19.49 -1.57
C ASP A 231 -6.93 -20.01 -0.16
N ALA A 232 -5.94 -20.89 0.03
CA ALA A 232 -5.60 -21.42 1.35
C ALA A 232 -4.98 -20.35 2.24
N ARG A 233 -4.14 -19.48 1.69
CA ARG A 233 -3.63 -18.30 2.42
C ARG A 233 -4.76 -17.34 2.75
N ARG A 234 -5.56 -16.94 1.76
CA ARG A 234 -6.68 -16.02 1.95
C ARG A 234 -7.67 -16.52 2.98
N ALA A 235 -7.90 -17.85 3.06
CA ALA A 235 -8.78 -18.47 4.04
C ALA A 235 -8.36 -18.25 5.51
N ARG A 236 -7.08 -17.90 5.77
CA ARG A 236 -6.58 -17.57 7.10
C ARG A 236 -7.03 -16.18 7.58
N THR A 237 -7.51 -15.32 6.69
CA THR A 237 -8.04 -14.00 7.10
C THR A 237 -9.15 -14.17 8.13
N PRO A 238 -9.08 -13.51 9.30
CA PRO A 238 -10.13 -13.58 10.31
C PRO A 238 -11.47 -13.09 9.74
N LYS A 239 -12.52 -13.87 9.90
CA LYS A 239 -13.83 -13.59 9.28
C LYS A 239 -14.55 -12.41 9.91
N ASP A 240 -14.17 -12.04 11.12
CA ASP A 240 -14.72 -10.91 11.87
C ASP A 240 -13.93 -9.61 11.62
N LEU A 241 -12.77 -9.67 10.93
CA LEU A 241 -11.98 -8.48 10.60
C LEU A 241 -12.76 -7.57 9.64
N PRO A 242 -13.08 -6.33 10.03
CA PRO A 242 -13.72 -5.38 9.13
C PRO A 242 -12.81 -5.03 7.95
N LEU A 243 -13.35 -5.07 6.73
CA LEU A 243 -12.65 -4.65 5.51
C LEU A 243 -13.37 -3.50 4.82
N PHE A 244 -12.59 -2.48 4.43
CA PHE A 244 -13.05 -1.39 3.58
C PHE A 244 -12.21 -1.34 2.31
N ILE A 245 -12.83 -1.59 1.16
CA ILE A 245 -12.15 -1.72 -0.14
C ILE A 245 -12.54 -0.50 -0.99
N ILE A 246 -11.58 0.36 -1.31
CA ILE A 246 -11.82 1.66 -1.96
C ILE A 246 -10.91 1.88 -3.15
N SER A 247 -11.41 2.58 -4.16
CA SER A 247 -10.63 2.99 -5.34
C SER A 247 -11.34 4.10 -6.11
N GLY A 248 -10.62 4.78 -6.98
CA GLY A 248 -11.24 5.62 -7.99
C GLY A 248 -11.96 4.78 -9.05
N ALA A 249 -13.08 5.30 -9.55
CA ALA A 249 -13.85 4.66 -10.62
C ALA A 249 -13.06 4.61 -11.94
N ASP A 250 -12.18 5.60 -12.15
CA ASP A 250 -11.31 5.70 -13.33
C ASP A 250 -9.91 5.07 -13.09
N CYS A 251 -9.72 4.32 -12.00
CA CYS A 251 -8.47 3.63 -11.74
C CYS A 251 -8.25 2.47 -12.73
N CYS A 252 -7.29 2.62 -13.66
CA CYS A 252 -6.99 1.59 -14.66
C CYS A 252 -6.39 0.32 -14.05
N LEU A 253 -5.62 0.41 -12.94
CA LEU A 253 -5.08 -0.75 -12.22
C LEU A 253 -6.18 -1.60 -11.58
N GLY A 254 -7.28 -0.97 -11.17
CA GLY A 254 -8.50 -1.61 -10.69
C GLY A 254 -9.46 -2.05 -11.80
N GLU A 255 -9.02 -2.07 -13.08
CA GLU A 255 -9.88 -2.36 -14.24
C GLU A 255 -11.16 -1.50 -14.25
N PHE A 256 -11.04 -0.21 -13.89
CA PHE A 256 -12.17 0.72 -13.81
C PHE A 256 -13.28 0.19 -12.87
N GLY A 257 -12.89 -0.21 -11.66
CA GLY A 257 -13.76 -0.74 -10.62
C GLY A 257 -14.05 -2.26 -10.69
N LYS A 258 -13.84 -2.92 -11.83
CA LYS A 258 -14.12 -4.36 -11.97
C LYS A 258 -13.19 -5.21 -11.08
N GLY A 259 -11.91 -4.86 -11.01
CA GLY A 259 -10.94 -5.55 -10.16
C GLY A 259 -11.29 -5.40 -8.67
N LEU A 260 -11.75 -4.21 -8.27
CA LEU A 260 -12.20 -3.96 -6.90
C LEU A 260 -13.40 -4.84 -6.54
N ARG A 261 -14.36 -4.96 -7.45
CA ARG A 261 -15.54 -5.82 -7.28
C ARG A 261 -15.13 -7.28 -7.12
N LYS A 262 -14.20 -7.78 -7.96
CA LYS A 262 -13.68 -9.16 -7.84
C LYS A 262 -13.04 -9.41 -6.48
N ILE A 263 -12.25 -8.44 -5.96
CA ILE A 263 -11.66 -8.54 -4.63
C ILE A 263 -12.75 -8.63 -3.55
N TYR A 264 -13.75 -7.74 -3.60
CA TYR A 264 -14.89 -7.77 -2.69
C TYR A 264 -15.59 -9.12 -2.72
N ASP A 265 -15.92 -9.63 -3.91
CA ASP A 265 -16.63 -10.89 -4.06
C ASP A 265 -15.82 -12.08 -3.51
N LYS A 266 -14.49 -12.12 -3.71
CA LYS A 266 -13.60 -13.13 -3.12
C LYS A 266 -13.66 -13.15 -1.59
N TYR A 267 -13.67 -11.98 -0.94
CA TYR A 267 -13.79 -11.91 0.52
C TYR A 267 -15.21 -12.21 1.01
N LYS A 268 -16.25 -11.85 0.24
CA LYS A 268 -17.63 -12.25 0.55
C LYS A 268 -17.81 -13.77 0.51
N VAL A 269 -17.31 -14.43 -0.54
CA VAL A 269 -17.33 -15.90 -0.66
C VAL A 269 -16.55 -16.57 0.47
N LEU A 270 -15.47 -15.92 0.94
CA LEU A 270 -14.71 -16.39 2.09
C LEU A 270 -15.49 -16.36 3.42
N GLY A 271 -16.63 -15.67 3.47
CA GLY A 271 -17.47 -15.55 4.65
C GLY A 271 -17.12 -14.37 5.56
N MET A 272 -16.48 -13.32 5.02
CA MET A 272 -16.21 -12.09 5.78
C MET A 272 -17.54 -11.46 6.20
N LYS A 273 -17.69 -11.17 7.52
CA LYS A 273 -18.95 -10.67 8.09
C LYS A 273 -19.13 -9.17 7.90
N ASP A 274 -18.05 -8.41 7.97
CA ASP A 274 -18.05 -6.94 7.91
C ASP A 274 -17.15 -6.48 6.77
N ILE A 275 -17.72 -6.31 5.60
CA ILE A 275 -17.01 -5.88 4.39
C ILE A 275 -17.82 -4.83 3.64
N ALA A 276 -17.18 -3.71 3.34
CA ALA A 276 -17.73 -2.63 2.53
C ALA A 276 -16.79 -2.31 1.37
N TRP A 277 -17.33 -1.77 0.29
CA TRP A 277 -16.55 -1.25 -0.81
C TRP A 277 -17.16 0.03 -1.36
N LYS A 278 -16.32 0.91 -1.92
CA LYS A 278 -16.75 2.18 -2.53
C LYS A 278 -15.84 2.54 -3.70
N LEU A 279 -16.45 3.04 -4.79
CA LEU A 279 -15.78 3.73 -5.87
C LEU A 279 -16.04 5.23 -5.76
N TYR A 280 -15.00 6.01 -6.01
CA TYR A 280 -15.08 7.46 -6.07
C TYR A 280 -15.16 7.87 -7.54
N GLU A 281 -16.27 8.50 -7.91
CA GLU A 281 -16.57 8.90 -9.28
C GLU A 281 -15.51 9.88 -9.80
N ASN A 282 -15.07 9.67 -11.04
CA ASN A 282 -14.05 10.45 -11.72
C ASN A 282 -12.66 10.45 -11.06
N ASP A 283 -12.43 9.72 -9.98
CA ASP A 283 -11.11 9.58 -9.37
C ASP A 283 -10.30 8.50 -10.05
N ARG A 284 -8.99 8.75 -10.16
CA ARG A 284 -8.02 7.81 -10.71
C ARG A 284 -7.40 6.96 -9.61
N HIS A 285 -6.12 6.64 -9.74
CA HIS A 285 -5.45 5.68 -8.86
C HIS A 285 -5.20 6.20 -7.43
N GLU A 286 -4.79 7.46 -7.30
CA GLU A 286 -4.35 8.07 -6.03
C GLU A 286 -5.48 8.88 -5.37
N ILE A 287 -6.56 8.21 -4.95
CA ILE A 287 -7.75 8.87 -4.39
C ILE A 287 -7.47 9.71 -3.14
N LEU A 288 -6.37 9.45 -2.43
CA LEU A 288 -5.93 10.25 -1.27
C LEU A 288 -5.23 11.56 -1.68
N ASN A 289 -4.97 11.74 -2.97
CA ASN A 289 -4.30 12.92 -3.52
C ASN A 289 -5.13 13.62 -4.61
N GLU A 290 -6.39 13.21 -4.80
CA GLU A 290 -7.30 13.81 -5.77
C GLU A 290 -7.79 15.21 -5.34
N THR A 291 -8.43 15.91 -6.23
CA THR A 291 -8.95 17.27 -5.96
C THR A 291 -10.06 17.29 -4.91
N ASP A 292 -10.80 16.21 -4.80
CA ASP A 292 -11.91 15.98 -3.86
C ASP A 292 -11.55 14.95 -2.77
N ARG A 293 -10.24 14.78 -2.48
CA ARG A 293 -9.71 13.86 -1.45
C ARG A 293 -10.35 14.00 -0.07
N ASP A 294 -10.87 15.18 0.26
CA ASP A 294 -11.56 15.41 1.53
C ASP A 294 -12.76 14.47 1.72
N VAL A 295 -13.44 14.09 0.63
CA VAL A 295 -14.53 13.11 0.66
C VAL A 295 -13.99 11.74 1.08
N VAL A 296 -12.85 11.34 0.50
CA VAL A 296 -12.18 10.07 0.81
C VAL A 296 -11.70 10.06 2.27
N TYR A 297 -11.10 11.16 2.72
CA TYR A 297 -10.61 11.32 4.09
C TYR A 297 -11.75 11.16 5.12
N ASN A 298 -12.87 11.86 4.89
CA ASN A 298 -14.03 11.80 5.77
C ASN A 298 -14.69 10.41 5.77
N ASP A 299 -14.75 9.72 4.63
CA ASP A 299 -15.28 8.36 4.56
C ASP A 299 -14.42 7.37 5.35
N ILE A 300 -13.09 7.46 5.23
CA ILE A 300 -12.15 6.63 6.00
C ILE A 300 -12.31 6.92 7.49
N LEU A 301 -12.34 8.19 7.88
CA LEU A 301 -12.54 8.60 9.28
C LEU A 301 -13.86 8.08 9.84
N ALA A 302 -14.96 8.26 9.10
CA ALA A 302 -16.28 7.77 9.50
C ALA A 302 -16.30 6.24 9.65
N TRP A 303 -15.63 5.53 8.72
CA TRP A 303 -15.52 4.08 8.81
C TRP A 303 -14.72 3.64 10.05
N ILE A 304 -13.56 4.25 10.34
CA ILE A 304 -12.77 3.98 11.55
C ILE A 304 -13.60 4.24 12.81
N ASN A 305 -14.22 5.43 12.93
CA ASN A 305 -15.04 5.79 14.09
C ASN A 305 -16.14 4.75 14.37
N LYS A 306 -16.85 4.31 13.32
CA LYS A 306 -17.88 3.26 13.46
C LYS A 306 -17.33 1.93 13.99
N LYS A 307 -16.02 1.65 13.84
CA LYS A 307 -15.37 0.42 14.32
C LYS A 307 -14.77 0.59 15.71
N THR A 308 -14.48 1.81 16.14
CA THR A 308 -13.98 2.12 17.48
C THR A 308 -15.10 2.23 18.53
N GLU A 309 -16.34 2.47 18.12
CA GLU A 309 -17.52 2.57 19.01
C GLU A 309 -18.10 1.19 19.42
N ARG A 310 -17.45 0.09 19.04
CA ARG A 310 -17.89 -1.29 19.34
C ARG A 310 -17.21 -1.83 20.65
#